data_678273fa449690b88c482ae29d933951
#
_entry.id   678273fa449690b88c482ae29d933951
#
_cell.length_a   1.000
_cell.length_b   1.000
_cell.length_c   1.000
_cell.angle_alpha   90.00
_cell.angle_beta   90.00
_cell.angle_gamma   90.00
#
_symmetry.space_group_name_H-M   'P 1'
#
loop_
_entity.id
_entity.type
_entity.pdbx_description
1 polymer ?
#
loop_
_entity_poly.entity_id
_entity_poly.type
_entity_poly.pdbx_seq_one_letter_code
_entity_poly.pdbx_strand_id
1 'polypeptide(L)'
;IDTAEKAMEAGHYFRQADVDILFLYVTTYALSSTVLPVVQKAKVPVIILNLSPGASINYEQFNNMNDRTKMTGEWLAYCSACPVPEIANVFRRSGIKFHQVTGMLHDDKECWNEVGEWIEAAKVANVMAHNNLGAMGHYYSGMLDIYTDLTLQVATFGGHIEIMEVDELSSIRKQITPQQIDKRVKDFYEIFAINDECSLHELQRAARTSAALDELVKKYRLGSLAYYYKGTGNADNEDTMSSVILGNSLLTANGIPVAGEYEIKNAQAMKIMDSFGTGGSFTEYYAMDYADDVILMGHDGPGHIKIAEGKIKVRALQVYHGKVGKGLSVEMAVKHGPVTLLSVVERAEGKLMLLVAEGESIAGPILGIGNTNSRYKFSIGARKFVTDWNSHGPAHHCAVGIGHIGSKIEKLGALLNMEVVKVC
;
A
#
# COMPACT_ATOMS: atom_id res chain seq x y z
N ILE A 1 -35.16 3.31 5.40
CA ILE A 1 -35.50 2.13 6.20
C ILE A 1 -36.14 2.63 7.47
N ASP A 2 -37.35 2.23 7.73
CA ASP A 2 -38.21 2.75 8.81
C ASP A 2 -38.85 1.65 9.67
N THR A 3 -38.66 0.37 9.29
CA THR A 3 -39.11 -0.79 10.07
C THR A 3 -38.01 -1.83 10.23
N ALA A 4 -38.14 -2.70 11.22
CA ALA A 4 -37.19 -3.78 11.48
C ALA A 4 -37.19 -4.81 10.34
N GLU A 5 -38.32 -5.08 9.71
CA GLU A 5 -38.46 -5.98 8.57
C GLU A 5 -37.67 -5.46 7.37
N LYS A 6 -37.86 -4.19 6.98
CA LYS A 6 -37.09 -3.56 5.91
C LYS A 6 -35.59 -3.52 6.22
N ALA A 7 -35.23 -3.36 7.49
CA ALA A 7 -33.84 -3.41 7.94
C ALA A 7 -33.21 -4.80 7.73
N MET A 8 -33.95 -5.87 8.04
CA MET A 8 -33.50 -7.24 7.80
C MET A 8 -33.37 -7.55 6.30
N GLU A 9 -34.34 -7.11 5.50
CA GLU A 9 -34.30 -7.26 4.03
C GLU A 9 -33.09 -6.53 3.42
N ALA A 10 -32.87 -5.27 3.81
CA ALA A 10 -31.73 -4.48 3.34
C ALA A 10 -30.39 -5.12 3.72
N GLY A 11 -30.27 -5.60 4.95
CA GLY A 11 -29.06 -6.29 5.41
C GLY A 11 -28.79 -7.59 4.63
N HIS A 12 -29.86 -8.31 4.28
CA HIS A 12 -29.75 -9.50 3.44
C HIS A 12 -29.33 -9.16 2.01
N TYR A 13 -29.89 -8.09 1.44
CA TYR A 13 -29.51 -7.57 0.14
C TYR A 13 -28.01 -7.18 0.08
N PHE A 14 -27.53 -6.39 1.05
CA PHE A 14 -26.10 -6.01 1.10
C PHE A 14 -25.15 -7.20 1.25
N ARG A 15 -25.54 -8.20 2.03
CA ARG A 15 -24.76 -9.44 2.13
C ARG A 15 -24.66 -10.18 0.80
N GLN A 16 -25.72 -10.20 0.01
CA GLN A 16 -25.75 -10.85 -1.32
C GLN A 16 -24.98 -10.02 -2.37
N ALA A 17 -24.96 -8.69 -2.22
CA ALA A 17 -24.32 -7.79 -3.15
C ALA A 17 -22.78 -7.74 -2.98
N ASP A 18 -22.22 -8.48 -2.01
CA ASP A 18 -20.77 -8.59 -1.77
C ASP A 18 -20.07 -7.23 -1.67
N VAL A 19 -20.66 -6.35 -0.86
CA VAL A 19 -20.11 -4.98 -0.64
C VAL A 19 -18.95 -5.00 0.36
N ASP A 20 -17.96 -4.12 0.17
CA ASP A 20 -16.76 -4.03 1.04
C ASP A 20 -16.97 -3.14 2.26
N ILE A 21 -17.87 -2.16 2.18
CA ILE A 21 -18.13 -1.15 3.21
C ILE A 21 -19.55 -0.63 3.10
N LEU A 22 -20.13 -0.23 4.23
CA LEU A 22 -21.43 0.43 4.28
C LEU A 22 -21.31 1.85 4.84
N PHE A 23 -21.93 2.80 4.16
CA PHE A 23 -22.16 4.14 4.69
C PHE A 23 -23.58 4.23 5.23
N LEU A 24 -23.69 4.49 6.54
CA LEU A 24 -24.95 4.70 7.22
C LEU A 24 -25.22 6.19 7.35
N TYR A 25 -26.01 6.74 6.44
CA TYR A 25 -26.45 8.13 6.53
C TYR A 25 -27.77 8.23 7.29
N VAL A 26 -27.71 8.93 8.42
CA VAL A 26 -28.86 9.18 9.30
C VAL A 26 -29.47 10.54 8.92
N THR A 27 -30.63 10.52 8.25
CA THR A 27 -31.26 11.71 7.67
C THR A 27 -32.22 12.42 8.59
N THR A 28 -32.69 11.76 9.65
CA THR A 28 -33.63 12.28 10.65
C THR A 28 -33.53 11.42 11.90
N TYR A 29 -34.40 11.60 12.87
CA TYR A 29 -34.46 10.73 14.05
C TYR A 29 -34.81 9.28 13.62
N ALA A 30 -33.89 8.37 13.86
CA ALA A 30 -34.03 6.95 13.54
C ALA A 30 -33.75 6.10 14.79
N LEU A 31 -34.53 5.04 14.99
CA LEU A 31 -34.32 4.10 16.09
C LEU A 31 -33.22 3.09 15.73
N SER A 32 -32.39 2.75 16.70
CA SER A 32 -31.37 1.73 16.53
C SER A 32 -31.90 0.36 16.09
N SER A 33 -33.14 0.04 16.44
CA SER A 33 -33.84 -1.19 16.01
C SER A 33 -34.08 -1.28 14.50
N THR A 34 -34.11 -0.15 13.79
CA THR A 34 -34.26 -0.12 12.32
C THR A 34 -32.90 -0.08 11.59
N VAL A 35 -31.78 -0.01 12.32
CA VAL A 35 -30.43 0.05 11.76
C VAL A 35 -29.62 -1.21 12.08
N LEU A 36 -29.70 -1.70 13.30
CA LEU A 36 -28.92 -2.84 13.77
C LEU A 36 -29.06 -4.10 12.88
N PRO A 37 -30.29 -4.50 12.44
CA PRO A 37 -30.42 -5.68 11.58
C PRO A 37 -29.69 -5.58 10.24
N VAL A 38 -29.58 -4.37 9.68
CA VAL A 38 -28.82 -4.12 8.43
C VAL A 38 -27.39 -4.55 8.59
N VAL A 39 -26.70 -3.97 9.58
CA VAL A 39 -25.25 -4.15 9.78
C VAL A 39 -24.91 -5.54 10.31
N GLN A 40 -25.79 -6.12 11.15
CA GLN A 40 -25.62 -7.49 11.65
C GLN A 40 -25.67 -8.54 10.53
N LYS A 41 -26.50 -8.30 9.50
CA LYS A 41 -26.63 -9.18 8.35
C LYS A 41 -25.53 -8.97 7.32
N ALA A 42 -25.21 -7.72 7.01
CA ALA A 42 -24.22 -7.37 6.00
C ALA A 42 -22.80 -7.84 6.40
N LYS A 43 -22.43 -7.71 7.68
CA LYS A 43 -21.13 -8.14 8.24
C LYS A 43 -19.90 -7.50 7.59
N VAL A 44 -20.02 -6.26 7.19
CA VAL A 44 -18.93 -5.45 6.64
C VAL A 44 -18.71 -4.21 7.52
N PRO A 45 -17.55 -3.55 7.42
CA PRO A 45 -17.29 -2.30 8.13
C PRO A 45 -18.35 -1.25 7.85
N VAL A 46 -18.68 -0.44 8.86
CA VAL A 46 -19.73 0.59 8.77
C VAL A 46 -19.16 1.94 9.09
N ILE A 47 -19.41 2.92 8.23
CA ILE A 47 -19.11 4.33 8.45
C ILE A 47 -20.44 5.07 8.67
N ILE A 48 -20.64 5.58 9.88
CA ILE A 48 -21.79 6.43 10.19
C ILE A 48 -21.52 7.83 9.62
N LEU A 49 -22.40 8.30 8.75
CA LEU A 49 -22.38 9.67 8.25
C LEU A 49 -23.29 10.54 9.13
N ASN A 50 -22.68 11.28 10.04
CA ASN A 50 -23.35 12.24 10.91
C ASN A 50 -23.27 13.63 10.28
N LEU A 51 -24.17 13.90 9.32
CA LEU A 51 -24.12 15.09 8.49
C LEU A 51 -25.24 16.07 8.83
N SER A 52 -24.86 17.32 9.14
CA SER A 52 -25.79 18.43 9.26
C SER A 52 -26.25 18.90 7.86
N PRO A 53 -27.51 19.33 7.68
CA PRO A 53 -27.97 19.91 6.42
C PRO A 53 -27.20 21.16 5.98
N GLY A 54 -26.67 21.92 6.94
CA GLY A 54 -25.90 23.15 6.68
C GLY A 54 -25.10 23.61 7.89
N ALA A 55 -24.32 24.66 7.71
CA ALA A 55 -23.40 25.21 8.70
C ALA A 55 -24.09 25.93 9.87
N SER A 56 -25.33 26.37 9.70
CA SER A 56 -26.07 27.13 10.73
C SER A 56 -27.56 26.86 10.66
N ILE A 57 -28.21 27.09 11.77
CA ILE A 57 -29.67 27.06 11.90
C ILE A 57 -30.18 28.49 11.83
N ASN A 58 -31.20 28.75 11.01
CA ASN A 58 -31.87 30.03 10.99
C ASN A 58 -32.87 30.10 12.15
N TYR A 59 -32.39 30.51 13.33
CA TYR A 59 -33.19 30.58 14.56
C TYR A 59 -34.37 31.55 14.45
N GLU A 60 -34.19 32.68 13.75
CA GLU A 60 -35.24 33.67 13.56
C GLU A 60 -36.40 33.10 12.73
N GLN A 61 -36.10 32.53 11.59
CA GLN A 61 -37.08 31.86 10.73
C GLN A 61 -37.77 30.72 11.47
N PHE A 62 -37.01 29.88 12.18
CA PHE A 62 -37.53 28.74 12.92
C PHE A 62 -38.52 29.20 14.02
N ASN A 63 -38.11 30.16 14.86
CA ASN A 63 -38.91 30.62 15.98
C ASN A 63 -40.15 31.40 15.53
N ASN A 64 -40.13 32.04 14.36
CA ASN A 64 -41.26 32.79 13.79
C ASN A 64 -42.29 31.91 13.07
N MET A 65 -42.10 30.61 12.96
CA MET A 65 -43.08 29.71 12.31
C MET A 65 -44.43 29.69 13.02
N ASN A 66 -44.44 29.87 14.37
CA ASN A 66 -45.63 29.87 15.19
C ASN A 66 -46.57 28.65 15.01
N ASP A 67 -46.08 27.57 14.50
CA ASP A 67 -46.78 26.31 14.23
C ASP A 67 -45.93 25.14 14.72
N ARG A 68 -46.34 24.55 15.85
CA ARG A 68 -45.57 23.49 16.50
C ARG A 68 -45.32 22.28 15.60
N THR A 69 -46.25 21.95 14.72
CA THR A 69 -46.12 20.81 13.77
C THR A 69 -45.04 21.11 12.74
N LYS A 70 -45.09 22.31 12.15
CA LYS A 70 -44.05 22.74 11.18
C LYS A 70 -42.69 22.88 11.86
N MET A 71 -42.62 23.45 13.06
CA MET A 71 -41.38 23.54 13.84
C MET A 71 -40.80 22.18 14.13
N THR A 72 -41.63 21.18 14.46
CA THR A 72 -41.17 19.80 14.65
C THR A 72 -40.60 19.19 13.37
N GLY A 73 -41.28 19.38 12.24
CA GLY A 73 -40.76 18.93 10.95
C GLY A 73 -39.43 19.54 10.57
N GLU A 74 -39.29 20.86 10.75
CA GLU A 74 -38.06 21.59 10.48
C GLU A 74 -36.92 21.16 11.42
N TRP A 75 -37.22 21.04 12.73
CA TRP A 75 -36.23 20.53 13.69
C TRP A 75 -35.77 19.13 13.37
N LEU A 76 -36.64 18.23 12.93
CA LEU A 76 -36.28 16.86 12.57
C LEU A 76 -35.32 16.79 11.39
N ALA A 77 -35.29 17.79 10.52
CA ALA A 77 -34.28 17.90 9.45
C ALA A 77 -32.85 18.07 10.01
N TYR A 78 -32.71 18.70 11.20
CA TYR A 78 -31.44 18.86 11.90
C TYR A 78 -31.20 17.75 12.95
N CYS A 79 -32.14 16.85 13.15
CA CYS A 79 -32.09 15.83 14.20
C CYS A 79 -31.32 14.55 13.79
N SER A 80 -30.57 14.60 12.69
CA SER A 80 -29.71 13.47 12.27
C SER A 80 -28.69 13.09 13.34
N ALA A 81 -28.16 14.07 14.08
CA ALA A 81 -27.21 13.84 15.16
C ALA A 81 -27.83 13.25 16.44
N CYS A 82 -29.14 13.36 16.65
CA CYS A 82 -29.80 12.88 17.88
C CYS A 82 -29.71 11.35 18.05
N PRO A 83 -29.98 10.52 17.03
CA PRO A 83 -29.92 9.06 17.17
C PRO A 83 -28.51 8.48 17.04
N VAL A 84 -27.52 9.25 16.61
CA VAL A 84 -26.15 8.74 16.41
C VAL A 84 -25.53 8.18 17.69
N PRO A 85 -25.61 8.84 18.88
CA PRO A 85 -25.16 8.26 20.14
C PRO A 85 -25.89 6.97 20.52
N GLU A 86 -27.21 6.88 20.26
CA GLU A 86 -28.00 5.66 20.48
C GLU A 86 -27.51 4.52 19.58
N ILE A 87 -27.36 4.77 18.29
CA ILE A 87 -26.86 3.81 17.30
C ILE A 87 -25.44 3.34 17.65
N ALA A 88 -24.56 4.28 17.97
CA ALA A 88 -23.18 4.00 18.36
C ALA A 88 -23.12 3.12 19.64
N ASN A 89 -23.93 3.41 20.63
CA ASN A 89 -24.04 2.60 21.85
C ASN A 89 -24.48 1.16 21.53
N VAL A 90 -25.52 1.02 20.71
CA VAL A 90 -26.05 -0.30 20.33
C VAL A 90 -25.02 -1.07 19.49
N PHE A 91 -24.33 -0.44 18.56
CA PHE A 91 -23.28 -1.07 17.77
C PHE A 91 -22.14 -1.59 18.65
N ARG A 92 -21.64 -0.75 19.59
CA ARG A 92 -20.61 -1.16 20.55
C ARG A 92 -21.02 -2.39 21.36
N ARG A 93 -22.23 -2.37 21.93
CA ARG A 93 -22.77 -3.47 22.74
C ARG A 93 -23.05 -4.73 21.94
N SER A 94 -23.31 -4.59 20.63
CA SER A 94 -23.55 -5.71 19.71
C SER A 94 -22.28 -6.22 19.02
N GLY A 95 -21.09 -5.68 19.36
CA GLY A 95 -19.84 -6.07 18.74
C GLY A 95 -19.68 -5.64 17.27
N ILE A 96 -20.50 -4.67 16.83
CA ILE A 96 -20.39 -4.11 15.47
C ILE A 96 -19.23 -3.12 15.44
N LYS A 97 -18.29 -3.33 14.54
CA LYS A 97 -17.24 -2.36 14.20
C LYS A 97 -17.82 -1.23 13.38
N PHE A 98 -17.59 -0.02 13.80
CA PHE A 98 -18.00 1.17 13.07
C PHE A 98 -17.02 2.30 13.28
N HIS A 99 -17.01 3.21 12.31
CA HIS A 99 -16.34 4.52 12.38
C HIS A 99 -17.38 5.59 12.06
N GLN A 100 -17.02 6.85 12.25
CA GLN A 100 -17.94 7.96 12.03
C GLN A 100 -17.22 9.09 11.33
N VAL A 101 -17.90 9.68 10.35
CA VAL A 101 -17.53 10.96 9.75
C VAL A 101 -18.59 11.98 10.15
N THR A 102 -18.17 13.11 10.69
CA THR A 102 -19.05 14.19 11.13
C THR A 102 -18.76 15.43 10.33
N GLY A 103 -19.81 16.07 9.81
CA GLY A 103 -19.66 17.29 9.02
C GLY A 103 -20.98 17.79 8.44
N MET A 104 -20.92 18.42 7.28
CA MET A 104 -22.07 18.94 6.58
C MET A 104 -22.32 18.16 5.28
N LEU A 105 -23.61 18.05 4.92
CA LEU A 105 -24.05 17.39 3.70
C LEU A 105 -23.53 18.13 2.45
N HIS A 106 -23.45 19.46 2.52
CA HIS A 106 -23.04 20.32 1.42
C HIS A 106 -21.88 21.22 1.84
N ASP A 107 -21.01 21.56 0.88
CA ASP A 107 -19.94 22.55 1.02
C ASP A 107 -18.91 22.28 2.14
N ASP A 108 -18.72 21.00 2.52
CA ASP A 108 -17.76 20.55 3.52
C ASP A 108 -16.68 19.66 2.87
N LYS A 109 -15.62 20.31 2.40
CA LYS A 109 -14.52 19.60 1.73
C LYS A 109 -13.79 18.64 2.67
N GLU A 110 -13.61 18.98 3.94
CA GLU A 110 -12.92 18.15 4.92
C GLU A 110 -13.69 16.85 5.15
N CYS A 111 -14.98 16.95 5.43
CA CYS A 111 -15.87 15.81 5.59
C CYS A 111 -15.86 14.88 4.36
N TRP A 112 -16.04 15.43 3.17
CA TRP A 112 -16.10 14.61 1.95
C TRP A 112 -14.75 14.05 1.53
N ASN A 113 -13.63 14.72 1.86
CA ASN A 113 -12.30 14.14 1.72
C ASN A 113 -12.13 12.93 2.65
N GLU A 114 -12.58 13.03 3.91
CA GLU A 114 -12.53 11.91 4.86
C GLU A 114 -13.37 10.71 4.37
N VAL A 115 -14.57 10.96 3.83
CA VAL A 115 -15.38 9.91 3.18
C VAL A 115 -14.62 9.27 2.02
N GLY A 116 -13.97 10.08 1.18
CA GLY A 116 -13.13 9.60 0.08
C GLY A 116 -12.00 8.70 0.56
N GLU A 117 -11.32 9.07 1.65
CA GLU A 117 -10.24 8.25 2.23
C GLU A 117 -10.73 6.89 2.75
N TRP A 118 -11.94 6.82 3.34
CA TRP A 118 -12.56 5.54 3.73
C TRP A 118 -12.86 4.65 2.51
N ILE A 119 -13.33 5.23 1.40
CA ILE A 119 -13.57 4.50 0.14
C ILE A 119 -12.25 3.95 -0.41
N GLU A 120 -11.21 4.78 -0.46
CA GLU A 120 -9.89 4.35 -0.92
C GLU A 120 -9.30 3.26 -0.02
N ALA A 121 -9.41 3.39 1.30
CA ALA A 121 -8.96 2.37 2.25
C ALA A 121 -9.71 1.04 2.07
N ALA A 122 -11.03 1.06 1.86
CA ALA A 122 -11.83 -0.13 1.58
C ALA A 122 -11.41 -0.80 0.26
N LYS A 123 -11.18 0.01 -0.79
CA LYS A 123 -10.63 -0.49 -2.06
C LYS A 123 -9.28 -1.18 -1.87
N VAL A 124 -8.37 -0.59 -1.09
CA VAL A 124 -7.06 -1.20 -0.83
C VAL A 124 -7.21 -2.47 0.00
N ALA A 125 -8.07 -2.51 1.01
CA ALA A 125 -8.36 -3.72 1.77
C ALA A 125 -8.87 -4.86 0.87
N ASN A 126 -9.77 -4.55 -0.07
CA ASN A 126 -10.26 -5.51 -1.07
C ASN A 126 -9.12 -6.00 -1.99
N VAL A 127 -8.27 -5.10 -2.49
CA VAL A 127 -7.11 -5.48 -3.31
C VAL A 127 -6.19 -6.42 -2.54
N MET A 128 -5.92 -6.16 -1.26
CA MET A 128 -5.08 -7.02 -0.42
C MET A 128 -5.72 -8.40 -0.21
N ALA A 129 -7.03 -8.44 0.03
CA ALA A 129 -7.78 -9.70 0.20
C ALA A 129 -7.78 -10.59 -1.05
N HIS A 130 -7.52 -10.04 -2.23
CA HIS A 130 -7.45 -10.76 -3.50
C HIS A 130 -6.02 -10.80 -4.08
N ASN A 131 -5.02 -10.29 -3.36
CA ASN A 131 -3.64 -10.30 -3.83
C ASN A 131 -3.06 -11.71 -3.83
N ASN A 132 -2.51 -12.14 -4.97
CA ASN A 132 -1.68 -13.33 -5.03
C ASN A 132 -0.20 -12.92 -5.00
N LEU A 133 0.44 -13.13 -3.86
CA LEU A 133 1.85 -12.78 -3.65
C LEU A 133 2.73 -13.98 -4.03
N GLY A 134 3.55 -13.84 -5.06
CA GLY A 134 4.59 -14.82 -5.39
C GLY A 134 5.75 -14.74 -4.40
N ALA A 135 6.17 -15.87 -3.86
CA ALA A 135 7.35 -15.97 -3.01
C ALA A 135 8.36 -16.90 -3.70
N MET A 136 9.34 -16.32 -4.43
CA MET A 136 10.24 -17.05 -5.32
C MET A 136 11.64 -17.24 -4.72
N GLY A 137 12.03 -18.48 -4.52
CA GLY A 137 13.33 -18.87 -3.98
C GLY A 137 13.32 -19.07 -2.48
N HIS A 138 14.11 -18.34 -1.72
CA HIS A 138 14.25 -18.53 -0.28
C HIS A 138 14.64 -17.23 0.44
N TYR A 139 14.46 -17.17 1.75
CA TYR A 139 14.94 -16.04 2.56
C TYR A 139 16.46 -15.83 2.43
N TYR A 140 16.88 -14.59 2.52
CA TYR A 140 18.29 -14.29 2.74
C TYR A 140 18.71 -14.88 4.11
N SER A 141 19.65 -15.80 4.09
CA SER A 141 20.09 -16.49 5.30
C SER A 141 20.87 -15.56 6.23
N GLY A 142 20.41 -15.39 7.45
CA GLY A 142 21.06 -14.58 8.48
C GLY A 142 20.38 -13.23 8.73
N MET A 143 19.51 -12.75 7.85
CA MET A 143 18.68 -11.58 8.08
C MET A 143 17.39 -12.01 8.78
N LEU A 144 17.41 -12.13 10.11
CA LEU A 144 16.30 -12.69 10.89
C LEU A 144 15.06 -11.78 10.91
N ASP A 145 15.25 -10.51 10.71
CA ASP A 145 14.20 -9.49 10.72
C ASP A 145 13.23 -9.55 9.54
N ILE A 146 13.67 -10.14 8.40
CA ILE A 146 12.79 -10.31 7.23
C ILE A 146 11.89 -11.54 7.32
N TYR A 147 12.17 -12.48 8.23
CA TYR A 147 11.34 -13.66 8.38
C TYR A 147 9.95 -13.32 8.90
N THR A 148 8.95 -14.06 8.47
CA THR A 148 7.56 -13.87 8.90
C THR A 148 6.77 -15.17 8.87
N ASP A 149 5.74 -15.27 9.69
CA ASP A 149 4.75 -16.33 9.60
C ASP A 149 3.81 -16.08 8.41
N LEU A 150 3.88 -16.94 7.38
CA LEU A 150 3.06 -16.85 6.19
C LEU A 150 1.56 -17.00 6.47
N THR A 151 1.20 -17.83 7.46
CA THR A 151 -0.18 -18.01 7.88
C THR A 151 -0.72 -16.71 8.47
N LEU A 152 0.08 -16.02 9.30
CA LEU A 152 -0.28 -14.73 9.87
C LEU A 152 -0.46 -13.67 8.79
N GLN A 153 0.39 -13.65 7.75
CA GLN A 153 0.25 -12.75 6.61
C GLN A 153 -1.08 -12.95 5.89
N VAL A 154 -1.42 -14.20 5.55
CA VAL A 154 -2.69 -14.54 4.89
C VAL A 154 -3.89 -14.26 5.79
N ALA A 155 -3.80 -14.61 7.08
CA ALA A 155 -4.90 -14.36 8.03
C ALA A 155 -5.19 -12.86 8.23
N THR A 156 -4.17 -12.00 8.12
CA THR A 156 -4.31 -10.56 8.32
C THR A 156 -4.78 -9.83 7.08
N PHE A 157 -4.14 -10.09 5.93
CA PHE A 157 -4.42 -9.36 4.69
C PHE A 157 -5.47 -10.05 3.80
N GLY A 158 -5.72 -11.33 4.00
CA GLY A 158 -6.39 -12.19 3.02
C GLY A 158 -5.46 -12.59 1.90
N GLY A 159 -6.01 -12.82 0.72
CA GLY A 159 -5.21 -13.19 -0.44
C GLY A 159 -4.55 -14.58 -0.34
N HIS A 160 -3.50 -14.78 -1.12
CA HIS A 160 -2.75 -16.02 -1.18
C HIS A 160 -1.25 -15.76 -1.30
N ILE A 161 -0.42 -16.69 -0.83
CA ILE A 161 1.04 -16.67 -1.03
C ILE A 161 1.42 -17.92 -1.82
N GLU A 162 1.88 -17.71 -3.05
CA GLU A 162 2.33 -18.77 -3.96
C GLU A 162 3.84 -18.98 -3.80
N ILE A 163 4.26 -20.12 -3.26
CA ILE A 163 5.67 -20.47 -3.14
C ILE A 163 6.17 -21.03 -4.46
N MET A 164 7.23 -20.44 -4.98
CA MET A 164 7.71 -20.68 -6.34
C MET A 164 9.21 -21.00 -6.36
N GLU A 165 9.60 -21.88 -7.28
CA GLU A 165 11.00 -22.21 -7.51
C GLU A 165 11.61 -21.31 -8.59
N VAL A 166 12.90 -20.97 -8.44
CA VAL A 166 13.64 -20.21 -9.45
C VAL A 166 13.76 -20.97 -10.76
N ASP A 167 13.82 -22.30 -10.68
CA ASP A 167 13.87 -23.20 -11.86
C ASP A 167 12.69 -22.99 -12.81
N GLU A 168 11.54 -22.59 -12.30
CA GLU A 168 10.38 -22.31 -13.11
C GLU A 168 10.58 -21.05 -13.96
N LEU A 169 11.05 -19.96 -13.36
CA LEU A 169 11.39 -18.75 -14.12
C LEU A 169 12.47 -19.03 -15.16
N SER A 170 13.50 -19.79 -14.80
CA SER A 170 14.57 -20.21 -15.74
C SER A 170 14.02 -21.04 -16.89
N SER A 171 13.04 -21.90 -16.63
CA SER A 171 12.39 -22.73 -17.66
C SER A 171 11.54 -21.90 -18.61
N ILE A 172 10.75 -20.94 -18.09
CA ILE A 172 9.98 -19.99 -18.90
C ILE A 172 10.93 -19.13 -19.74
N ARG A 173 12.02 -18.66 -19.16
CA ARG A 173 13.03 -17.84 -19.81
C ARG A 173 13.64 -18.51 -21.05
N LYS A 174 13.81 -19.83 -21.07
CA LYS A 174 14.28 -20.61 -22.21
C LYS A 174 13.30 -20.60 -23.39
N GLN A 175 12.01 -20.36 -23.11
CA GLN A 175 10.94 -20.36 -24.12
C GLN A 175 10.73 -18.97 -24.76
N ILE A 176 11.34 -17.91 -24.20
CA ILE A 176 11.21 -16.55 -24.73
C ILE A 176 11.88 -16.44 -26.11
N THR A 177 11.11 -16.01 -27.09
CA THR A 177 11.53 -15.91 -28.49
C THR A 177 12.45 -14.71 -28.74
N PRO A 178 13.30 -14.74 -29.77
CA PRO A 178 14.11 -13.58 -30.18
C PRO A 178 13.27 -12.31 -30.40
N GLN A 179 12.09 -12.43 -31.00
CA GLN A 179 11.20 -11.29 -31.26
C GLN A 179 10.71 -10.62 -29.95
N GLN A 180 10.42 -11.42 -28.92
CA GLN A 180 10.04 -10.89 -27.59
C GLN A 180 11.23 -10.18 -26.93
N ILE A 181 12.44 -10.72 -27.09
CA ILE A 181 13.66 -10.11 -26.56
C ILE A 181 13.91 -8.76 -27.25
N ASP A 182 13.91 -8.73 -28.59
CA ASP A 182 14.18 -7.52 -29.37
C ASP A 182 13.14 -6.40 -29.05
N LYS A 183 11.88 -6.78 -28.93
CA LYS A 183 10.83 -5.85 -28.50
C LYS A 183 11.15 -5.26 -27.12
N ARG A 184 11.47 -6.10 -26.14
CA ARG A 184 11.76 -5.66 -24.77
C ARG A 184 13.04 -4.81 -24.69
N VAL A 185 14.05 -5.08 -25.50
CA VAL A 185 15.24 -4.21 -25.60
C VAL A 185 14.87 -2.82 -26.12
N LYS A 186 13.96 -2.73 -27.09
CA LYS A 186 13.43 -1.43 -27.55
C LYS A 186 12.70 -0.69 -26.44
N ASP A 187 11.83 -1.39 -25.70
CA ASP A 187 11.12 -0.82 -24.54
C ASP A 187 12.14 -0.25 -23.51
N PHE A 188 13.26 -0.95 -23.28
CA PHE A 188 14.31 -0.45 -22.38
C PHE A 188 14.94 0.86 -22.86
N TYR A 189 15.25 0.99 -24.15
CA TYR A 189 15.77 2.24 -24.70
C TYR A 189 14.78 3.40 -24.68
N GLU A 190 13.48 3.12 -24.71
CA GLU A 190 12.43 4.14 -24.58
C GLU A 190 12.25 4.62 -23.14
N ILE A 191 12.39 3.71 -22.16
CA ILE A 191 12.11 3.99 -20.74
C ILE A 191 13.34 4.53 -20.01
N PHE A 192 14.53 3.98 -20.32
CA PHE A 192 15.75 4.20 -19.55
C PHE A 192 16.81 4.98 -20.32
N ALA A 193 17.60 5.75 -19.61
CA ALA A 193 18.87 6.26 -20.10
C ALA A 193 19.96 5.18 -19.91
N ILE A 194 20.22 4.40 -20.94
CA ILE A 194 21.18 3.30 -20.92
C ILE A 194 22.61 3.87 -20.98
N ASN A 195 23.47 3.55 -20.00
CA ASN A 195 24.87 3.95 -20.03
C ASN A 195 25.68 3.13 -21.04
N ASP A 196 26.72 3.75 -21.60
CA ASP A 196 27.54 3.13 -22.68
C ASP A 196 28.25 1.83 -22.26
N GLU A 197 28.48 1.63 -20.96
CA GLU A 197 29.03 0.38 -20.40
C GLU A 197 28.06 -0.81 -20.45
N CYS A 198 26.80 -0.57 -20.71
CA CYS A 198 25.77 -1.63 -20.81
C CYS A 198 25.84 -2.27 -22.20
N SER A 199 26.42 -3.47 -22.28
CA SER A 199 26.50 -4.17 -23.54
C SER A 199 25.11 -4.63 -24.04
N LEU A 200 24.96 -4.75 -25.37
CA LEU A 200 23.75 -5.30 -25.97
C LEU A 200 23.45 -6.72 -25.44
N HIS A 201 24.47 -7.52 -25.21
CA HIS A 201 24.33 -8.85 -24.62
C HIS A 201 23.65 -8.79 -23.25
N GLU A 202 24.06 -7.87 -22.32
CA GLU A 202 23.44 -7.71 -21.03
C GLU A 202 22.01 -7.20 -21.13
N LEU A 203 21.72 -6.28 -22.05
CA LEU A 203 20.35 -5.80 -22.33
C LEU A 203 19.45 -6.93 -22.83
N GLN A 204 19.94 -7.77 -23.77
CA GLN A 204 19.19 -8.94 -24.26
C GLN A 204 18.95 -9.97 -23.15
N ARG A 205 19.95 -10.18 -22.28
CA ARG A 205 19.84 -11.07 -21.12
C ARG A 205 18.76 -10.59 -20.16
N ALA A 206 18.76 -9.31 -19.79
CA ALA A 206 17.74 -8.69 -18.95
C ALA A 206 16.36 -8.67 -19.63
N ALA A 207 16.30 -8.40 -20.94
CA ALA A 207 15.07 -8.41 -21.72
C ALA A 207 14.40 -9.78 -21.74
N ARG A 208 15.20 -10.85 -21.94
CA ARG A 208 14.71 -12.23 -21.88
C ARG A 208 14.12 -12.55 -20.51
N THR A 209 14.80 -12.20 -19.43
CA THR A 209 14.32 -12.43 -18.06
C THR A 209 13.08 -11.59 -17.76
N SER A 210 13.04 -10.32 -18.21
CA SER A 210 11.87 -9.45 -18.05
C SER A 210 10.64 -10.01 -18.77
N ALA A 211 10.79 -10.54 -19.98
CA ALA A 211 9.66 -11.17 -20.68
C ALA A 211 9.20 -12.47 -20.00
N ALA A 212 10.14 -13.23 -19.44
CA ALA A 212 9.81 -14.43 -18.67
C ALA A 212 9.06 -14.12 -17.37
N LEU A 213 9.42 -13.02 -16.70
CA LEU A 213 8.71 -12.52 -15.52
C LEU A 213 7.26 -12.14 -15.84
N ASP A 214 6.99 -11.52 -17.00
CA ASP A 214 5.61 -11.22 -17.42
C ASP A 214 4.79 -12.50 -17.60
N GLU A 215 5.37 -13.54 -18.22
CA GLU A 215 4.69 -14.84 -18.40
C GLU A 215 4.47 -15.56 -17.04
N LEU A 216 5.43 -15.46 -16.11
CA LEU A 216 5.29 -15.99 -14.77
C LEU A 216 4.14 -15.31 -14.01
N VAL A 217 4.12 -13.98 -14.03
CA VAL A 217 3.06 -13.16 -13.42
C VAL A 217 1.69 -13.52 -13.99
N LYS A 218 1.58 -13.64 -15.30
CA LYS A 218 0.35 -14.04 -15.98
C LYS A 218 -0.09 -15.47 -15.61
N LYS A 219 0.85 -16.41 -15.57
CA LYS A 219 0.56 -17.82 -15.23
C LYS A 219 -0.07 -17.95 -13.85
N TYR A 220 0.51 -17.27 -12.87
CA TYR A 220 0.08 -17.34 -11.47
C TYR A 220 -0.87 -16.19 -11.06
N ARG A 221 -1.18 -15.26 -11.96
CA ARG A 221 -1.98 -14.06 -11.67
C ARG A 221 -1.43 -13.29 -10.48
N LEU A 222 -0.12 -13.09 -10.45
CA LEU A 222 0.54 -12.43 -9.33
C LEU A 222 0.15 -10.95 -9.25
N GLY A 223 -0.13 -10.48 -8.05
CA GLY A 223 -0.34 -9.07 -7.75
C GLY A 223 0.86 -8.42 -7.05
N SER A 224 1.80 -9.22 -6.55
CA SER A 224 3.08 -8.80 -5.98
C SER A 224 4.07 -9.97 -5.97
N LEU A 225 5.35 -9.69 -5.74
CA LEU A 225 6.41 -10.71 -5.72
C LEU A 225 7.45 -10.38 -4.65
N ALA A 226 7.87 -11.39 -3.89
CA ALA A 226 9.09 -11.35 -3.08
C ALA A 226 10.07 -12.38 -3.63
N TYR A 227 11.36 -12.03 -3.78
CA TYR A 227 12.32 -12.94 -4.39
C TYR A 227 13.70 -12.87 -3.76
N TYR A 228 14.37 -14.01 -3.72
CA TYR A 228 15.80 -14.09 -3.44
C TYR A 228 16.37 -15.42 -3.94
N TYR A 229 17.62 -15.39 -4.38
CA TYR A 229 18.38 -16.57 -4.77
C TYR A 229 19.87 -16.35 -4.55
N LYS A 230 20.48 -17.11 -3.67
CA LYS A 230 21.91 -16.98 -3.37
C LYS A 230 22.81 -17.47 -4.48
N GLY A 231 22.37 -18.51 -5.19
CA GLY A 231 23.19 -19.29 -6.11
C GLY A 231 23.69 -20.58 -5.45
N THR A 232 23.65 -21.65 -6.19
CA THR A 232 24.08 -22.99 -5.73
C THR A 232 24.92 -23.73 -6.79
N GLY A 233 25.44 -23.00 -7.79
CA GLY A 233 26.17 -23.57 -8.94
C GLY A 233 25.27 -24.00 -10.08
N ASN A 234 23.96 -23.68 -10.06
CA ASN A 234 23.08 -23.84 -11.21
C ASN A 234 23.21 -22.62 -12.13
N ALA A 235 23.95 -22.76 -13.22
CA ALA A 235 24.27 -21.66 -14.13
C ALA A 235 23.03 -21.01 -14.74
N ASP A 236 21.98 -21.75 -15.04
CA ASP A 236 20.73 -21.20 -15.62
C ASP A 236 20.00 -20.31 -14.61
N ASN A 237 19.91 -20.74 -13.35
CA ASN A 237 19.29 -19.98 -12.30
C ASN A 237 20.12 -18.73 -11.93
N GLU A 238 21.45 -18.86 -11.90
CA GLU A 238 22.36 -17.74 -11.63
C GLU A 238 22.29 -16.69 -12.75
N ASP A 239 22.26 -17.11 -14.01
CA ASP A 239 22.06 -16.21 -15.16
C ASP A 239 20.69 -15.52 -15.12
N THR A 240 19.64 -16.25 -14.78
CA THR A 240 18.29 -15.72 -14.64
C THR A 240 18.26 -14.67 -13.53
N MET A 241 18.69 -15.03 -12.32
CA MET A 241 18.54 -14.18 -11.13
C MET A 241 19.50 -12.98 -11.11
N SER A 242 20.62 -13.03 -11.83
CA SER A 242 21.49 -11.86 -12.01
C SER A 242 20.99 -10.87 -13.08
N SER A 243 19.89 -11.17 -13.76
CA SER A 243 19.32 -10.33 -14.84
C SER A 243 17.87 -9.87 -14.58
N VAL A 244 17.36 -9.95 -13.34
CA VAL A 244 15.94 -9.65 -13.01
C VAL A 244 15.64 -8.17 -12.81
N ILE A 245 16.63 -7.32 -12.51
CA ILE A 245 16.42 -5.97 -11.96
C ILE A 245 15.54 -5.08 -12.85
N LEU A 246 15.81 -5.02 -14.16
CA LEU A 246 15.01 -4.21 -15.08
C LEU A 246 13.58 -4.74 -15.19
N GLY A 247 13.42 -6.05 -15.28
CA GLY A 247 12.10 -6.69 -15.32
C GLY A 247 11.30 -6.43 -14.06
N ASN A 248 11.92 -6.59 -12.89
CA ASN A 248 11.28 -6.32 -11.59
C ASN A 248 10.91 -4.83 -11.43
N SER A 249 11.73 -3.92 -11.96
CA SER A 249 11.40 -2.48 -11.95
C SER A 249 10.20 -2.16 -12.83
N LEU A 250 10.08 -2.81 -13.99
CA LEU A 250 8.91 -2.69 -14.86
C LEU A 250 7.65 -3.28 -14.22
N LEU A 251 7.75 -4.45 -13.60
CA LEU A 251 6.64 -5.06 -12.85
C LEU A 251 6.16 -4.13 -11.74
N THR A 252 7.09 -3.63 -10.91
CA THR A 252 6.78 -2.71 -9.81
C THR A 252 6.05 -1.46 -10.32
N ALA A 253 6.52 -0.87 -11.42
CA ALA A 253 5.87 0.29 -12.03
C ALA A 253 4.48 -0.02 -12.64
N ASN A 254 4.18 -1.28 -12.90
CA ASN A 254 2.92 -1.72 -13.51
C ASN A 254 1.95 -2.37 -12.51
N GLY A 255 2.09 -2.07 -11.23
CA GLY A 255 1.15 -2.49 -10.19
C GLY A 255 1.44 -3.87 -9.61
N ILE A 256 2.62 -4.42 -9.89
CA ILE A 256 3.10 -5.71 -9.36
C ILE A 256 4.41 -5.44 -8.60
N PRO A 257 4.33 -4.89 -7.38
CA PRO A 257 5.50 -4.57 -6.58
C PRO A 257 6.38 -5.79 -6.34
N VAL A 258 7.71 -5.58 -6.44
CA VAL A 258 8.69 -6.66 -6.28
C VAL A 258 9.66 -6.31 -5.16
N ALA A 259 9.60 -7.06 -4.06
CA ALA A 259 10.52 -6.94 -2.92
C ALA A 259 11.73 -7.86 -3.09
N GLY A 260 12.92 -7.34 -2.78
CA GLY A 260 14.15 -8.12 -2.69
C GLY A 260 14.17 -9.03 -1.45
N GLU A 261 15.24 -9.85 -1.36
CA GLU A 261 15.62 -10.62 -0.18
C GLU A 261 14.56 -11.59 0.36
N TYR A 262 13.52 -11.87 -0.47
CA TYR A 262 12.35 -12.66 -0.10
C TYR A 262 11.51 -12.01 1.01
N GLU A 263 11.56 -10.67 1.11
CA GLU A 263 10.86 -9.97 2.19
C GLU A 263 9.37 -9.78 1.89
N ILE A 264 8.57 -10.73 2.39
CA ILE A 264 7.12 -10.76 2.19
C ILE A 264 6.42 -9.58 2.88
N LYS A 265 6.86 -9.19 4.08
CA LYS A 265 6.29 -8.03 4.79
C LYS A 265 6.41 -6.74 3.99
N ASN A 266 7.58 -6.51 3.39
CA ASN A 266 7.76 -5.32 2.56
C ASN A 266 7.06 -5.43 1.21
N ALA A 267 6.92 -6.62 0.63
CA ALA A 267 6.06 -6.83 -0.55
C ALA A 267 4.60 -6.43 -0.28
N GLN A 268 4.07 -6.73 0.92
CA GLN A 268 2.75 -6.28 1.38
C GLN A 268 2.70 -4.75 1.53
N ALA A 269 3.71 -4.14 2.18
CA ALA A 269 3.80 -2.70 2.32
C ALA A 269 3.83 -1.98 0.97
N MET A 270 4.66 -2.47 0.04
CA MET A 270 4.75 -1.95 -1.33
C MET A 270 3.41 -2.09 -2.07
N LYS A 271 2.69 -3.22 -1.91
CA LYS A 271 1.39 -3.44 -2.53
C LYS A 271 0.32 -2.49 -1.99
N ILE A 272 0.32 -2.24 -0.69
CA ILE A 272 -0.56 -1.23 -0.06
C ILE A 272 -0.31 0.15 -0.68
N MET A 273 0.95 0.59 -0.75
CA MET A 273 1.35 1.89 -1.28
C MET A 273 0.97 2.04 -2.76
N ASP A 274 1.25 1.01 -3.58
CA ASP A 274 0.88 0.98 -4.99
C ASP A 274 -0.64 1.06 -5.19
N SER A 275 -1.40 0.35 -4.36
CA SER A 275 -2.87 0.33 -4.41
C SER A 275 -3.51 1.67 -4.05
N PHE A 276 -2.85 2.50 -3.23
CA PHE A 276 -3.20 3.90 -3.00
C PHE A 276 -2.74 4.84 -4.13
N GLY A 277 -2.02 4.33 -5.13
CA GLY A 277 -1.53 5.13 -6.27
C GLY A 277 -0.29 5.97 -5.97
N THR A 278 0.42 5.69 -4.88
CA THR A 278 1.61 6.44 -4.45
C THR A 278 2.93 5.83 -4.87
N GLY A 279 2.88 4.68 -5.52
CA GLY A 279 4.06 3.88 -5.85
C GLY A 279 4.34 2.84 -4.78
N GLY A 280 5.49 2.84 -4.19
CA GLY A 280 5.96 1.85 -3.21
C GLY A 280 7.26 1.23 -3.71
N SER A 281 8.37 1.98 -3.55
CA SER A 281 9.70 1.48 -3.88
C SER A 281 10.32 0.80 -2.66
N PHE A 282 11.00 -0.30 -2.91
CA PHE A 282 11.79 -1.01 -1.92
C PHE A 282 12.96 -0.14 -1.47
N THR A 283 13.13 0.09 -0.17
CA THR A 283 14.18 0.98 0.34
C THR A 283 14.64 0.60 1.75
N GLU A 284 15.87 1.00 2.08
CA GLU A 284 16.51 0.85 3.40
C GLU A 284 17.34 2.08 3.73
N TYR A 285 17.82 2.20 4.98
CA TYR A 285 18.77 3.24 5.35
C TYR A 285 20.16 2.97 4.76
N TYR A 286 20.74 3.99 4.11
CA TYR A 286 22.14 3.95 3.67
C TYR A 286 23.05 4.76 4.59
N ALA A 287 22.65 5.99 4.92
CA ALA A 287 23.45 6.87 5.74
C ALA A 287 22.61 7.99 6.37
N MET A 288 23.11 8.55 7.43
CA MET A 288 22.56 9.76 8.05
C MET A 288 23.55 10.92 7.84
N ASP A 289 23.07 11.99 7.26
CA ASP A 289 23.80 13.25 7.14
C ASP A 289 23.27 14.22 8.18
N TYR A 290 24.00 14.35 9.27
CA TYR A 290 23.61 15.20 10.38
C TYR A 290 23.85 16.70 10.13
N ALA A 291 24.70 17.06 9.16
CA ALA A 291 24.93 18.44 8.79
C ALA A 291 23.72 19.02 8.08
N ASP A 292 23.13 18.24 7.17
CA ASP A 292 21.94 18.62 6.40
C ASP A 292 20.63 18.18 7.08
N ASP A 293 20.71 17.44 8.18
CA ASP A 293 19.57 16.83 8.89
C ASP A 293 18.70 15.98 7.97
N VAL A 294 19.32 15.07 7.20
CA VAL A 294 18.66 14.18 6.26
C VAL A 294 19.11 12.73 6.42
N ILE A 295 18.31 11.83 5.88
CA ILE A 295 18.60 10.40 5.77
C ILE A 295 18.70 10.06 4.29
N LEU A 296 19.80 9.40 3.92
CA LEU A 296 19.95 8.77 2.61
C LEU A 296 19.36 7.37 2.69
N MET A 297 18.40 7.11 1.85
CA MET A 297 17.74 5.79 1.74
C MET A 297 17.65 5.36 0.29
N GLY A 298 17.74 4.08 0.07
CA GLY A 298 17.64 3.48 -1.25
C GLY A 298 17.73 1.97 -1.17
N HIS A 299 17.97 1.31 -2.31
CA HIS A 299 18.25 -0.12 -2.35
C HIS A 299 19.02 -0.49 -3.61
N ASP A 300 19.86 -1.52 -3.50
CA ASP A 300 20.54 -2.14 -4.63
C ASP A 300 19.64 -3.21 -5.27
N GLY A 301 18.82 -2.79 -6.21
CA GLY A 301 17.85 -3.69 -6.83
C GLY A 301 16.83 -2.97 -7.71
N PRO A 302 15.62 -3.50 -7.82
CA PRO A 302 14.55 -2.87 -8.58
C PRO A 302 14.07 -1.59 -7.88
N GLY A 303 13.77 -0.57 -8.70
CA GLY A 303 13.15 0.67 -8.25
C GLY A 303 11.76 0.86 -8.84
N HIS A 304 10.91 1.61 -8.17
CA HIS A 304 9.60 1.99 -8.70
C HIS A 304 9.74 3.17 -9.67
N ILE A 305 10.00 2.88 -10.93
CA ILE A 305 10.41 3.87 -11.94
C ILE A 305 9.39 4.99 -12.22
N LYS A 306 8.09 4.80 -11.92
CA LYS A 306 7.07 5.85 -12.09
C LYS A 306 7.12 6.94 -11.02
N ILE A 307 7.82 6.70 -9.91
CA ILE A 307 8.02 7.73 -8.87
C ILE A 307 9.44 8.32 -8.91
N ALA A 308 10.19 8.06 -9.98
CA ALA A 308 11.54 8.57 -10.15
C ALA A 308 11.56 10.08 -10.39
N GLU A 309 12.60 10.75 -9.86
CA GLU A 309 12.97 12.11 -10.20
C GLU A 309 13.81 12.11 -11.47
N GLY A 310 13.32 12.77 -12.51
CA GLY A 310 14.05 12.92 -13.78
C GLY A 310 14.28 11.62 -14.53
N LYS A 311 15.44 11.51 -15.17
CA LYS A 311 15.80 10.33 -16.02
C LYS A 311 16.32 9.19 -15.17
N ILE A 312 15.80 7.99 -15.43
CA ILE A 312 16.21 6.74 -14.80
C ILE A 312 17.40 6.19 -15.60
N LYS A 313 18.55 6.02 -14.96
CA LYS A 313 19.74 5.48 -15.61
C LYS A 313 19.83 3.98 -15.40
N VAL A 314 20.38 3.28 -16.39
CA VAL A 314 20.75 1.88 -16.27
C VAL A 314 22.27 1.75 -16.34
N ARG A 315 22.83 1.03 -15.38
CA ARG A 315 24.27 0.76 -15.26
C ARG A 315 24.57 -0.72 -15.26
N ALA A 316 25.74 -1.08 -15.75
CA ALA A 316 26.31 -2.42 -15.62
C ALA A 316 27.08 -2.51 -14.29
N LEU A 317 26.50 -3.21 -13.32
CA LEU A 317 27.10 -3.36 -12.00
C LEU A 317 27.35 -4.83 -11.65
N GLN A 318 28.31 -5.06 -10.74
CA GLN A 318 28.44 -6.33 -10.04
C GLN A 318 27.14 -6.58 -9.26
N VAL A 319 26.64 -7.80 -9.31
CA VAL A 319 25.47 -8.18 -8.51
C VAL A 319 25.92 -8.42 -7.07
N TYR A 320 25.24 -7.74 -6.11
CA TYR A 320 25.56 -7.82 -4.69
C TYR A 320 24.76 -8.92 -3.96
N HIS A 321 24.95 -9.00 -2.65
CA HIS A 321 24.25 -9.94 -1.74
C HIS A 321 24.47 -11.41 -2.06
N GLY A 322 25.73 -11.79 -2.30
CA GLY A 322 26.12 -13.18 -2.51
C GLY A 322 25.68 -13.80 -3.83
N LYS A 323 25.05 -13.02 -4.70
CA LYS A 323 24.76 -13.44 -6.07
C LYS A 323 26.03 -13.42 -6.93
N VAL A 324 26.15 -14.39 -7.81
CA VAL A 324 27.29 -14.51 -8.73
C VAL A 324 26.99 -13.77 -10.02
N GLY A 325 27.97 -13.02 -10.56
CA GLY A 325 27.90 -12.44 -11.88
C GLY A 325 27.71 -10.93 -11.91
N LYS A 326 27.58 -10.41 -13.13
CA LYS A 326 27.24 -9.01 -13.42
C LYS A 326 25.82 -8.93 -13.92
N GLY A 327 25.17 -7.80 -13.67
CA GLY A 327 23.83 -7.51 -14.15
C GLY A 327 23.64 -6.04 -14.43
N LEU A 328 22.44 -5.67 -14.80
CA LEU A 328 22.05 -4.29 -14.97
C LEU A 328 21.36 -3.79 -13.69
N SER A 329 21.70 -2.58 -13.25
CA SER A 329 21.10 -1.91 -12.11
C SER A 329 20.36 -0.66 -12.55
N VAL A 330 19.36 -0.24 -11.76
CA VAL A 330 18.58 0.99 -11.94
C VAL A 330 19.11 2.05 -10.99
N GLU A 331 19.62 3.16 -11.54
CA GLU A 331 20.03 4.34 -10.78
C GLU A 331 18.95 5.41 -10.89
N MET A 332 18.31 5.72 -9.78
CA MET A 332 17.27 6.75 -9.70
C MET A 332 17.18 7.34 -8.29
N ALA A 333 16.65 8.57 -8.22
CA ALA A 333 16.14 9.15 -6.99
C ALA A 333 14.61 9.18 -7.02
N VAL A 334 13.98 9.22 -5.84
CA VAL A 334 12.53 9.40 -5.70
C VAL A 334 12.18 10.87 -5.93
N LYS A 335 11.07 11.11 -6.62
CA LYS A 335 10.52 12.42 -6.92
C LYS A 335 10.50 13.32 -5.70
N HIS A 336 10.98 14.57 -5.88
CA HIS A 336 11.02 15.53 -4.78
C HIS A 336 9.62 15.95 -4.36
N GLY A 337 9.44 16.18 -3.06
CA GLY A 337 8.19 16.55 -2.41
C GLY A 337 7.75 15.55 -1.35
N PRO A 338 6.47 15.62 -0.95
CA PRO A 338 5.93 14.77 0.09
C PRO A 338 6.11 13.27 -0.18
N VAL A 339 6.49 12.51 0.84
CA VAL A 339 6.61 11.05 0.79
C VAL A 339 6.05 10.42 2.05
N THR A 340 5.62 9.18 1.92
CA THR A 340 5.25 8.33 3.06
C THR A 340 6.12 7.08 3.06
N LEU A 341 6.65 6.71 4.22
CA LEU A 341 7.26 5.41 4.47
C LEU A 341 6.25 4.49 5.14
N LEU A 342 6.24 3.22 4.74
CA LEU A 342 5.40 2.18 5.31
C LEU A 342 6.20 0.91 5.55
N SER A 343 6.10 0.36 6.76
CA SER A 343 6.60 -0.97 7.09
C SER A 343 5.48 -1.83 7.70
N VAL A 344 5.41 -3.09 7.31
CA VAL A 344 4.60 -4.12 7.99
C VAL A 344 5.49 -4.77 9.04
N VAL A 345 5.14 -4.61 10.30
CA VAL A 345 5.93 -5.10 11.44
C VAL A 345 5.23 -6.28 12.09
N GLU A 346 5.96 -7.37 12.28
CA GLU A 346 5.47 -8.53 13.06
C GLU A 346 5.92 -8.40 14.50
N ARG A 347 4.95 -8.48 15.43
CA ARG A 347 5.16 -8.36 16.86
C ARG A 347 5.29 -9.71 17.54
N ALA A 348 5.92 -9.72 18.71
CA ALA A 348 6.11 -10.93 19.51
C ALA A 348 4.79 -11.66 19.87
N GLU A 349 3.68 -10.93 19.92
CA GLU A 349 2.35 -11.49 20.22
C GLU A 349 1.70 -12.19 19.01
N GLY A 350 2.41 -12.34 17.90
CA GLY A 350 1.86 -12.93 16.67
C GLY A 350 0.79 -12.04 16.02
N LYS A 351 1.03 -10.75 15.98
CA LYS A 351 0.19 -9.74 15.31
C LYS A 351 1.02 -8.89 14.37
N LEU A 352 0.41 -8.46 13.29
CA LEU A 352 0.99 -7.46 12.39
C LEU A 352 0.51 -6.06 12.78
N MET A 353 1.40 -5.08 12.60
CA MET A 353 1.08 -3.65 12.67
C MET A 353 1.62 -2.92 11.46
N LEU A 354 1.09 -1.75 11.18
CA LEU A 354 1.57 -0.81 10.17
C LEU A 354 2.36 0.31 10.86
N LEU A 355 3.62 0.47 10.48
CA LEU A 355 4.48 1.57 10.94
C LEU A 355 4.61 2.58 9.81
N VAL A 356 4.24 3.83 10.09
CA VAL A 356 4.11 4.90 9.10
C VAL A 356 4.92 6.11 9.51
N ALA A 357 5.55 6.77 8.53
CA ALA A 357 6.11 8.10 8.71
C ALA A 357 5.90 8.93 7.45
N GLU A 358 5.64 10.23 7.65
CA GLU A 358 5.52 11.20 6.57
C GLU A 358 6.70 12.16 6.59
N GLY A 359 7.30 12.39 5.42
CA GLY A 359 8.45 13.25 5.25
C GLY A 359 8.52 13.84 3.86
N GLU A 360 9.68 14.31 3.46
CA GLU A 360 9.91 14.89 2.14
C GLU A 360 11.15 14.28 1.50
N SER A 361 11.04 13.90 0.23
CA SER A 361 12.19 13.69 -0.65
C SER A 361 12.69 15.04 -1.12
N ILE A 362 13.96 15.34 -0.92
CA ILE A 362 14.53 16.66 -1.21
C ILE A 362 15.71 16.58 -2.18
N ALA A 363 15.93 17.67 -2.91
CA ALA A 363 17.09 17.85 -3.77
C ALA A 363 18.39 17.92 -2.95
N GLY A 364 19.49 17.51 -3.57
CA GLY A 364 20.83 17.61 -2.99
C GLY A 364 21.73 16.45 -3.43
N PRO A 365 22.97 16.40 -2.92
CA PRO A 365 23.90 15.33 -3.26
C PRO A 365 23.40 13.99 -2.73
N ILE A 366 23.53 12.95 -3.54
CA ILE A 366 23.24 11.54 -3.19
C ILE A 366 24.50 10.70 -3.37
N LEU A 367 24.47 9.46 -2.91
CA LEU A 367 25.58 8.54 -3.09
C LEU A 367 25.65 8.08 -4.55
N GLY A 368 26.78 8.31 -5.20
CA GLY A 368 27.01 7.93 -6.61
C GLY A 368 27.41 6.46 -6.78
N ILE A 369 26.64 5.54 -6.21
CA ILE A 369 26.95 4.11 -6.16
C ILE A 369 26.21 3.27 -7.21
N GLY A 370 25.42 3.92 -8.09
CA GLY A 370 24.82 3.29 -9.26
C GLY A 370 23.52 2.54 -8.98
N ASN A 371 22.84 2.85 -7.89
CA ASN A 371 21.56 2.24 -7.51
C ASN A 371 20.53 3.30 -7.12
N THR A 372 19.37 2.87 -6.66
CA THR A 372 18.31 3.77 -6.16
C THR A 372 18.75 4.35 -4.81
N ASN A 373 18.85 5.69 -4.72
CA ASN A 373 18.95 6.36 -3.43
C ASN A 373 18.46 7.80 -3.51
N SER A 374 17.95 8.31 -2.37
CA SER A 374 17.36 9.63 -2.26
C SER A 374 17.64 10.22 -0.88
N ARG A 375 17.43 11.54 -0.76
CA ARG A 375 17.56 12.29 0.50
C ARG A 375 16.16 12.51 1.07
N TYR A 376 15.98 12.15 2.33
CA TYR A 376 14.70 12.32 3.01
C TYR A 376 14.84 13.18 4.25
N LYS A 377 13.91 14.12 4.42
CA LYS A 377 13.80 14.98 5.59
C LYS A 377 12.50 14.70 6.32
N PHE A 378 12.58 14.63 7.66
CA PHE A 378 11.43 14.40 8.53
C PHE A 378 11.25 15.57 9.49
N SER A 379 10.00 15.90 9.83
CA SER A 379 9.66 17.06 10.67
C SER A 379 10.30 17.02 12.06
N ILE A 380 10.57 15.84 12.57
CA ILE A 380 11.19 15.61 13.90
C ILE A 380 12.73 15.53 13.86
N GLY A 381 13.35 15.73 12.68
CA GLY A 381 14.77 15.62 12.44
C GLY A 381 15.29 14.18 12.30
N ALA A 382 16.39 14.02 11.58
CA ALA A 382 16.93 12.70 11.20
C ALA A 382 17.26 11.83 12.42
N ARG A 383 17.90 12.40 13.46
CA ARG A 383 18.30 11.66 14.67
C ARG A 383 17.09 11.09 15.42
N LYS A 384 16.06 11.93 15.65
CA LYS A 384 14.87 11.53 16.39
C LYS A 384 14.06 10.53 15.56
N PHE A 385 13.91 10.79 14.27
CA PHE A 385 13.18 9.89 13.36
C PHE A 385 13.76 8.47 13.40
N VAL A 386 15.05 8.30 13.19
CA VAL A 386 15.70 6.97 13.19
C VAL A 386 15.53 6.26 14.54
N THR A 387 15.69 7.02 15.66
CA THR A 387 15.51 6.47 17.00
C THR A 387 14.06 5.98 17.21
N ASP A 388 13.07 6.80 16.89
CA ASP A 388 11.67 6.48 17.09
C ASP A 388 11.22 5.34 16.14
N TRP A 389 11.58 5.40 14.85
CA TRP A 389 11.29 4.35 13.89
C TRP A 389 11.82 2.99 14.33
N ASN A 390 13.11 2.93 14.69
CA ASN A 390 13.75 1.69 15.09
C ASN A 390 13.21 1.14 16.43
N SER A 391 12.70 2.00 17.32
CA SER A 391 12.12 1.57 18.61
C SER A 391 10.87 0.70 18.44
N HIS A 392 10.22 0.76 17.28
CA HIS A 392 9.07 -0.09 16.94
C HIS A 392 9.45 -1.42 16.30
N GLY A 393 10.74 -1.68 16.06
CA GLY A 393 11.25 -2.95 15.55
C GLY A 393 10.79 -3.33 14.14
N PRO A 394 10.79 -2.42 13.16
CA PRO A 394 10.55 -2.79 11.77
C PRO A 394 11.66 -3.69 11.24
N ALA A 395 11.42 -4.37 10.11
CA ALA A 395 12.52 -4.88 9.30
C ALA A 395 13.38 -3.71 8.81
N HIS A 396 14.62 -3.99 8.38
CA HIS A 396 15.51 -2.93 7.90
C HIS A 396 15.02 -2.30 6.59
N HIS A 397 14.16 -2.97 5.84
CA HIS A 397 13.48 -2.41 4.67
C HIS A 397 12.13 -1.78 5.00
N CYS A 398 11.74 -0.81 4.18
CA CYS A 398 10.38 -0.27 4.14
C CYS A 398 9.98 0.09 2.69
N ALA A 399 8.72 0.32 2.47
CA ALA A 399 8.22 0.87 1.21
C ALA A 399 8.19 2.40 1.27
N VAL A 400 8.67 3.08 0.22
CA VAL A 400 8.53 4.52 0.05
C VAL A 400 7.62 4.85 -1.12
N GLY A 401 6.65 5.73 -0.90
CA GLY A 401 5.76 6.26 -1.93
C GLY A 401 5.65 7.78 -1.87
N ILE A 402 5.20 8.38 -2.97
CA ILE A 402 5.01 9.83 -3.08
C ILE A 402 3.68 10.27 -2.45
N GLY A 403 3.67 11.47 -1.85
CA GLY A 403 2.50 12.02 -1.16
C GLY A 403 2.44 11.66 0.33
N HIS A 404 1.63 12.40 1.07
CA HIS A 404 1.27 12.11 2.45
C HIS A 404 -0.04 11.32 2.46
N ILE A 405 -0.01 10.07 2.91
CA ILE A 405 -1.17 9.17 2.96
C ILE A 405 -1.35 8.49 4.32
N GLY A 406 -0.72 9.03 5.36
CA GLY A 406 -0.81 8.48 6.72
C GLY A 406 -2.25 8.27 7.18
N SER A 407 -3.13 9.27 6.97
CA SER A 407 -4.56 9.19 7.31
C SER A 407 -5.30 8.04 6.59
N LYS A 408 -4.96 7.79 5.33
CA LYS A 408 -5.52 6.67 4.55
C LYS A 408 -5.03 5.32 5.07
N ILE A 409 -3.75 5.24 5.48
CA ILE A 409 -3.18 4.02 6.09
C ILE A 409 -3.80 3.75 7.46
N GLU A 410 -4.07 4.78 8.27
CA GLU A 410 -4.81 4.64 9.54
C GLU A 410 -6.21 4.04 9.32
N LYS A 411 -6.94 4.52 8.32
CA LYS A 411 -8.24 3.97 7.93
C LYS A 411 -8.13 2.52 7.43
N LEU A 412 -7.12 2.21 6.63
CA LEU A 412 -6.86 0.84 6.20
C LEU A 412 -6.57 -0.08 7.40
N GLY A 413 -5.71 0.34 8.34
CA GLY A 413 -5.44 -0.40 9.56
C GLY A 413 -6.71 -0.66 10.37
N ALA A 414 -7.59 0.35 10.47
CA ALA A 414 -8.88 0.22 11.13
C ALA A 414 -9.78 -0.84 10.44
N LEU A 415 -9.82 -0.88 9.11
CA LEU A 415 -10.59 -1.90 8.36
C LEU A 415 -10.01 -3.29 8.53
N LEU A 416 -8.68 -3.44 8.47
CA LEU A 416 -7.96 -4.71 8.62
C LEU A 416 -7.79 -5.17 10.08
N ASN A 417 -8.24 -4.37 11.05
CA ASN A 417 -8.03 -4.63 12.48
C ASN A 417 -6.54 -4.69 12.88
N MET A 418 -5.73 -3.88 12.25
CA MET A 418 -4.32 -3.72 12.52
C MET A 418 -4.07 -2.43 13.31
N GLU A 419 -3.11 -2.48 14.23
CA GLU A 419 -2.59 -1.26 14.84
C GLU A 419 -1.80 -0.47 13.80
N VAL A 420 -1.93 0.84 13.81
CA VAL A 420 -1.12 1.77 13.02
C VAL A 420 -0.37 2.68 13.96
N VAL A 421 0.94 2.72 13.82
CA VAL A 421 1.81 3.63 14.56
C VAL A 421 2.37 4.66 13.59
N LYS A 422 2.07 5.93 13.83
CA LYS A 422 2.61 7.05 13.06
C LYS A 422 3.77 7.67 13.84
N VAL A 423 4.96 7.64 13.28
CA VAL A 423 6.19 8.17 13.89
C VAL A 423 6.25 9.69 13.72
N CYS A 424 5.84 10.21 12.57
CA CYS A 424 5.75 11.65 12.30
C CYS A 424 4.86 11.90 11.08
#